data_4a805e31fda1748329f766935bbaa320
#
_entry.id   4a805e31fda1748329f766935bbaa320
#
_cell.length_a   1.000
_cell.length_b   1.000
_cell.length_c   1.000
_cell.angle_alpha   90.00
_cell.angle_beta   90.00
_cell.angle_gamma   90.00
#
_symmetry.space_group_name_H-M   'P 1'
#
loop_
_entity.id
_entity.type
_entity.pdbx_description
1 polymer ?
#
loop_
_entity_poly.entity_id
_entity_poly.type
_entity_poly.pdbx_seq_one_letter_code
_entity_poly.pdbx_strand_id
1 'polypeptide(L)'
;MTQFLATAATAEPHTDAAKDAFDRLTLLGWRWGLAAILAGTAASFLLFGYALIYWRNADMDFMVIYNALVLNDGKPQLFFDHTAYITILSLKLWFQLLHALGLLDGYSLSSIPPGSDTAAFDAAMTSTARAGRVLAWLIATGCVLIFAGLMRLVVRDWRIAQIATFAFAFSGGMVLHSRILRSELVAACLVIFALMILIVVGRRARVARPLWMAVAAGLCVLGLENKVQAILLIAALPLLVMPFGSAGSASVAFWSNTRSGWLATGVAAVAAIAAAWAAWPLIAAGFDRSLLDAAHFRPLLLERFGIYQAALLVLIGGCMIGYAAIWRVSVTETLTSMFAMAAGASIALLALDLEYNTSNVIAVVNPLEKMLSFADANTTTVANGLDLPGILLLLLDGVASVVARYTFVLHSSPRPTVFLTWLMVPGIIFAWRRGERHAAIQALVLLLAAIGIDALGVRRGLKSEYFIFTDPLIILAAAVLLDSLSDLRFHTWTYPVANVLFALHVAVGQAEPIKYAFMRRGPESICEWNRSYLPLLPLPWCKFPPVQP
;
A
#
# COMPACT_ATOMS: atom_id res chain seq x y z
N MET A 1 -25.81 7.12 -63.96
CA MET A 1 -25.42 5.87 -64.65
C MET A 1 -24.06 5.49 -64.14
N THR A 2 -23.99 4.64 -63.12
CA THR A 2 -22.93 3.65 -62.83
C THR A 2 -23.29 2.96 -61.52
N GLN A 3 -23.73 1.72 -61.66
CA GLN A 3 -24.00 0.78 -60.58
C GLN A 3 -22.70 0.44 -59.87
N PHE A 4 -22.69 0.63 -58.55
CA PHE A 4 -21.72 -0.02 -57.68
C PHE A 4 -22.36 -1.25 -57.06
N LEU A 5 -21.90 -2.40 -57.51
CA LEU A 5 -22.21 -3.73 -56.98
C LEU A 5 -21.75 -3.80 -55.52
N ALA A 6 -22.70 -3.90 -54.62
CA ALA A 6 -22.47 -4.31 -53.24
C ALA A 6 -22.14 -5.82 -53.27
N THR A 7 -20.88 -6.17 -53.20
CA THR A 7 -20.43 -7.51 -52.82
C THR A 7 -20.69 -7.68 -51.34
N ALA A 8 -21.75 -8.42 -51.04
CA ALA A 8 -21.94 -8.97 -49.69
C ALA A 8 -20.76 -9.89 -49.37
N ALA A 9 -19.87 -9.39 -48.54
CA ALA A 9 -18.86 -10.24 -47.90
C ALA A 9 -19.60 -11.17 -46.95
N THR A 10 -19.76 -12.42 -47.38
CA THR A 10 -20.14 -13.54 -46.50
C THR A 10 -19.06 -13.65 -45.44
N ALA A 11 -19.35 -13.18 -44.21
CA ALA A 11 -18.51 -13.38 -43.04
C ALA A 11 -18.36 -14.91 -42.83
N GLU A 12 -17.17 -15.40 -42.99
CA GLU A 12 -16.85 -16.80 -42.74
C GLU A 12 -17.06 -17.12 -41.24
N PRO A 13 -17.86 -18.16 -40.92
CA PRO A 13 -18.10 -18.56 -39.51
C PRO A 13 -16.85 -19.12 -38.82
N HIS A 14 -15.73 -19.26 -39.53
CA HIS A 14 -14.46 -19.77 -39.00
C HIS A 14 -13.68 -18.76 -38.13
N THR A 15 -13.93 -17.46 -38.23
CA THR A 15 -13.20 -16.44 -37.48
C THR A 15 -13.62 -16.38 -36.02
N ASP A 16 -14.88 -16.61 -35.69
CA ASP A 16 -15.39 -16.53 -34.32
C ASP A 16 -14.96 -17.72 -33.47
N ALA A 17 -14.96 -18.96 -34.04
CA ALA A 17 -14.52 -20.15 -33.34
C ALA A 17 -13.01 -20.11 -33.01
N ALA A 18 -12.18 -19.62 -33.94
CA ALA A 18 -10.74 -19.46 -33.71
C ALA A 18 -10.45 -18.37 -32.67
N LYS A 19 -11.22 -17.30 -32.68
CA LYS A 19 -11.12 -16.22 -31.66
C LYS A 19 -11.53 -16.73 -30.28
N ASP A 20 -12.64 -17.45 -30.18
CA ASP A 20 -13.12 -18.06 -28.94
C ASP A 20 -12.12 -19.07 -28.38
N ALA A 21 -11.50 -19.90 -29.24
CA ALA A 21 -10.45 -20.83 -28.82
C ALA A 21 -9.20 -20.11 -28.32
N PHE A 22 -8.79 -19.05 -29.00
CA PHE A 22 -7.65 -18.22 -28.58
C PHE A 22 -7.94 -17.52 -27.25
N ASP A 23 -9.13 -16.97 -27.05
CA ASP A 23 -9.54 -16.31 -25.81
C ASP A 23 -9.61 -17.31 -24.65
N ARG A 24 -10.07 -18.54 -24.88
CA ARG A 24 -10.03 -19.62 -23.89
C ARG A 24 -8.60 -20.03 -23.52
N LEU A 25 -7.70 -20.16 -24.48
CA LEU A 25 -6.29 -20.49 -24.25
C LEU A 25 -5.56 -19.39 -23.49
N THR A 26 -5.82 -18.12 -23.79
CA THR A 26 -5.25 -16.98 -23.07
C THR A 26 -5.77 -16.92 -21.62
N LEU A 27 -7.05 -17.19 -21.42
CA LEU A 27 -7.64 -17.25 -20.07
C LEU A 27 -7.08 -18.43 -19.27
N LEU A 28 -6.86 -19.58 -19.90
CA LEU A 28 -6.26 -20.74 -19.26
C LEU A 28 -4.80 -20.46 -18.86
N GLY A 29 -4.01 -19.85 -19.75
CA GLY A 29 -2.63 -19.44 -19.47
C GLY A 29 -2.53 -18.45 -18.30
N TRP A 30 -3.42 -17.45 -18.24
CA TRP A 30 -3.52 -16.53 -17.12
C TRP A 30 -3.81 -17.23 -15.79
N ARG A 31 -4.80 -18.14 -15.77
CA ARG A 31 -5.20 -18.86 -14.55
C ARG A 31 -4.08 -19.77 -14.03
N TRP A 32 -3.43 -20.53 -14.92
CA TRP A 32 -2.33 -21.39 -14.52
C TRP A 32 -1.10 -20.62 -14.05
N GLY A 33 -0.77 -19.51 -14.69
CA GLY A 33 0.31 -18.66 -14.24
C GLY A 33 0.04 -18.04 -12.88
N LEU A 34 -1.21 -17.59 -12.62
CA LEU A 34 -1.60 -17.08 -11.31
C LEU A 34 -1.56 -18.19 -10.25
N ALA A 35 -2.06 -19.40 -10.56
CA ALA A 35 -1.97 -20.54 -9.65
C ALA A 35 -0.51 -20.90 -9.31
N ALA A 36 0.40 -20.85 -10.28
CA ALA A 36 1.83 -21.08 -10.06
C ALA A 36 2.46 -20.00 -9.15
N ILE A 37 2.09 -18.73 -9.33
CA ILE A 37 2.53 -17.62 -8.45
C ILE A 37 2.05 -17.88 -7.01
N LEU A 38 0.78 -18.22 -6.83
CA LEU A 38 0.22 -18.50 -5.50
C LEU A 38 0.85 -19.73 -4.85
N ALA A 39 1.07 -20.80 -5.62
CA ALA A 39 1.78 -22.00 -5.13
C ALA A 39 3.22 -21.66 -4.70
N GLY A 40 3.91 -20.80 -5.46
CA GLY A 40 5.24 -20.31 -5.11
C GLY A 40 5.25 -19.47 -3.82
N THR A 41 4.25 -18.59 -3.61
CA THR A 41 4.14 -17.82 -2.34
C THR A 41 3.84 -18.74 -1.17
N ALA A 42 2.99 -19.75 -1.34
CA ALA A 42 2.71 -20.77 -0.33
C ALA A 42 3.98 -21.56 0.05
N ALA A 43 4.72 -22.04 -0.95
CA ALA A 43 6.00 -22.74 -0.73
C ALA A 43 7.01 -21.84 0.01
N SER A 44 7.13 -20.58 -0.41
CA SER A 44 7.98 -19.58 0.25
C SER A 44 7.61 -19.37 1.72
N PHE A 45 6.31 -19.27 2.01
CA PHE A 45 5.79 -19.14 3.37
C PHE A 45 6.08 -20.40 4.22
N LEU A 46 5.78 -21.58 3.70
CA LEU A 46 5.97 -22.84 4.44
C LEU A 46 7.45 -23.10 4.75
N LEU A 47 8.35 -22.81 3.80
CA LEU A 47 9.79 -23.05 3.96
C LEU A 47 10.46 -22.02 4.89
N PHE A 48 10.06 -20.76 4.85
CA PHE A 48 10.81 -19.66 5.46
C PHE A 48 10.01 -18.78 6.44
N GLY A 49 8.71 -19.01 6.60
CA GLY A 49 7.84 -18.21 7.47
C GLY A 49 7.18 -18.98 8.58
N TYR A 50 6.53 -20.10 8.26
CA TYR A 50 5.67 -20.84 9.18
C TYR A 50 6.38 -21.32 10.45
N ALA A 51 7.60 -21.85 10.31
CA ALA A 51 8.38 -22.43 11.42
C ALA A 51 9.26 -21.43 12.17
N LEU A 52 9.21 -20.13 11.85
CA LEU A 52 9.95 -19.10 12.58
C LEU A 52 9.54 -19.07 14.06
N ILE A 53 10.52 -18.90 14.95
CA ILE A 53 10.30 -18.75 16.38
C ILE A 53 9.46 -17.49 16.64
N TYR A 54 8.49 -17.52 17.57
CA TYR A 54 7.56 -16.44 17.79
C TYR A 54 8.20 -15.13 18.27
N TRP A 55 9.30 -15.17 19.02
CA TRP A 55 10.05 -13.98 19.43
C TRP A 55 11.01 -13.43 18.38
N ARG A 56 10.98 -13.98 17.16
CA ARG A 56 11.89 -13.60 16.07
C ARG A 56 11.83 -12.13 15.70
N ASN A 57 10.65 -11.55 15.73
CA ASN A 57 10.41 -10.15 15.43
C ASN A 57 9.49 -9.54 16.50
N ALA A 58 10.10 -9.02 17.57
CA ALA A 58 9.38 -8.41 18.67
C ALA A 58 8.69 -7.09 18.25
N ASP A 59 9.35 -6.33 17.39
CA ASP A 59 8.95 -4.98 16.99
C ASP A 59 7.59 -4.96 16.24
N MET A 60 7.28 -5.99 15.44
CA MET A 60 6.03 -5.98 14.66
C MET A 60 5.21 -7.25 14.84
N ASP A 61 5.74 -8.41 14.43
CA ASP A 61 5.01 -9.68 14.40
C ASP A 61 4.42 -10.01 15.79
N PHE A 62 5.26 -10.03 16.81
CA PHE A 62 4.86 -10.37 18.16
C PHE A 62 3.98 -9.28 18.81
N MET A 63 4.28 -8.01 18.57
CA MET A 63 3.51 -6.88 19.07
C MET A 63 2.09 -6.84 18.46
N VAL A 64 1.94 -7.12 17.18
CA VAL A 64 0.62 -7.17 16.53
C VAL A 64 -0.21 -8.34 17.07
N ILE A 65 0.43 -9.51 17.26
CA ILE A 65 -0.20 -10.68 17.89
C ILE A 65 -0.66 -10.33 19.31
N TYR A 66 0.22 -9.74 20.12
CA TYR A 66 -0.10 -9.32 21.48
C TYR A 66 -1.32 -8.39 21.54
N ASN A 67 -1.36 -7.35 20.69
CA ASN A 67 -2.50 -6.42 20.70
C ASN A 67 -3.81 -7.10 20.28
N ALA A 68 -3.78 -8.08 19.38
CA ALA A 68 -4.95 -8.87 19.05
C ALA A 68 -5.45 -9.72 20.25
N LEU A 69 -4.51 -10.31 21.02
CA LEU A 69 -4.83 -11.02 22.25
C LEU A 69 -5.44 -10.10 23.31
N VAL A 70 -4.89 -8.88 23.46
CA VAL A 70 -5.40 -7.84 24.38
C VAL A 70 -6.84 -7.45 24.02
N LEU A 71 -7.11 -7.20 22.71
CA LEU A 71 -8.45 -6.85 22.24
C LEU A 71 -9.45 -8.01 22.43
N ASN A 72 -9.01 -9.27 22.35
CA ASN A 72 -9.85 -10.43 22.60
C ASN A 72 -10.20 -10.60 24.10
N ASP A 73 -9.42 -10.00 25.00
CA ASP A 73 -9.76 -9.86 26.42
C ASP A 73 -10.71 -8.68 26.71
N GLY A 74 -11.16 -7.96 25.69
CA GLY A 74 -11.98 -6.75 25.86
C GLY A 74 -11.20 -5.55 26.41
N LYS A 75 -9.87 -5.60 26.41
CA LYS A 75 -9.00 -4.50 26.84
C LYS A 75 -8.64 -3.61 25.65
N PRO A 76 -8.42 -2.31 25.85
CA PRO A 76 -8.02 -1.41 24.77
C PRO A 76 -6.60 -1.75 24.29
N GLN A 77 -6.32 -1.42 23.03
CA GLN A 77 -4.96 -1.46 22.49
C GLN A 77 -4.05 -0.56 23.34
N LEU A 78 -2.88 -1.06 23.70
CA LEU A 78 -1.99 -0.35 24.63
C LEU A 78 -0.85 0.41 23.94
N PHE A 79 -0.61 0.12 22.66
CA PHE A 79 0.49 0.70 21.93
C PHE A 79 0.05 1.25 20.57
N PHE A 80 0.20 2.56 20.38
CA PHE A 80 -0.26 3.31 19.21
C PHE A 80 0.86 3.83 18.31
N ASP A 81 2.10 3.59 18.63
CA ASP A 81 3.23 4.02 17.80
C ASP A 81 3.19 3.41 16.40
N HIS A 82 2.65 2.20 16.34
CA HIS A 82 2.25 1.52 15.12
C HIS A 82 0.77 1.18 15.25
N THR A 83 -0.08 2.03 14.71
CA THR A 83 -1.53 1.90 14.86
C THR A 83 -2.05 0.55 14.42
N ALA A 84 -1.68 0.10 13.22
CA ALA A 84 -1.94 -1.23 12.67
C ALA A 84 -3.40 -1.69 12.79
N TYR A 85 -4.37 -0.76 12.85
CA TYR A 85 -5.75 -1.02 13.20
C TYR A 85 -6.39 -2.17 12.43
N ILE A 86 -6.35 -2.11 11.08
CA ILE A 86 -6.94 -3.16 10.24
C ILE A 86 -6.22 -4.48 10.45
N THR A 87 -4.89 -4.45 10.56
CA THR A 87 -4.08 -5.65 10.75
C THR A 87 -4.41 -6.33 12.08
N ILE A 88 -4.49 -5.55 13.17
CA ILE A 88 -4.82 -6.07 14.51
C ILE A 88 -6.26 -6.57 14.55
N LEU A 89 -7.22 -5.81 13.98
CA LEU A 89 -8.62 -6.22 13.90
C LEU A 89 -8.80 -7.50 13.10
N SER A 90 -8.14 -7.60 11.94
CA SER A 90 -8.17 -8.82 11.14
C SER A 90 -7.64 -10.02 11.92
N LEU A 91 -6.57 -9.82 12.69
CA LEU A 91 -5.98 -10.87 13.51
C LEU A 91 -6.87 -11.25 14.72
N LYS A 92 -7.49 -10.26 15.38
CA LYS A 92 -8.48 -10.50 16.43
C LYS A 92 -9.58 -11.42 15.93
N LEU A 93 -10.23 -11.06 14.82
CA LEU A 93 -11.32 -11.84 14.23
C LEU A 93 -10.85 -13.22 13.77
N TRP A 94 -9.65 -13.31 13.22
CA TRP A 94 -9.04 -14.59 12.83
C TRP A 94 -8.82 -15.51 14.02
N PHE A 95 -8.29 -15.02 15.13
CA PHE A 95 -8.11 -15.81 16.35
C PHE A 95 -9.45 -16.26 16.95
N GLN A 96 -10.46 -15.39 16.95
CA GLN A 96 -11.80 -15.76 17.38
C GLN A 96 -12.40 -16.86 16.50
N LEU A 97 -12.25 -16.76 15.18
CA LEU A 97 -12.70 -17.78 14.23
C LEU A 97 -12.00 -19.12 14.48
N LEU A 98 -10.67 -19.14 14.61
CA LEU A 98 -9.93 -20.36 14.86
C LEU A 98 -10.29 -20.99 16.21
N HIS A 99 -10.50 -20.18 17.24
CA HIS A 99 -10.97 -20.64 18.54
C HIS A 99 -12.36 -21.28 18.45
N ALA A 100 -13.30 -20.62 17.78
CA ALA A 100 -14.64 -21.15 17.58
C ALA A 100 -14.67 -22.49 16.80
N LEU A 101 -13.64 -22.71 15.96
CA LEU A 101 -13.44 -23.97 15.23
C LEU A 101 -12.65 -25.02 16.02
N GLY A 102 -12.23 -24.72 17.26
CA GLY A 102 -11.41 -25.62 18.08
C GLY A 102 -9.97 -25.81 17.58
N LEU A 103 -9.46 -24.87 16.78
CA LEU A 103 -8.13 -24.94 16.17
C LEU A 103 -7.06 -24.09 16.90
N LEU A 104 -7.48 -23.23 17.84
CA LEU A 104 -6.58 -22.34 18.58
C LEU A 104 -7.11 -22.10 20.00
N ASP A 105 -6.34 -22.56 21.00
CA ASP A 105 -6.67 -22.31 22.41
C ASP A 105 -6.20 -20.93 22.86
N GLY A 106 -5.00 -20.52 22.45
CA GLY A 106 -4.37 -19.23 22.79
C GLY A 106 -4.91 -18.06 21.93
N TYR A 107 -6.19 -17.73 22.05
CA TYR A 107 -6.84 -16.70 21.23
C TYR A 107 -6.97 -15.33 21.93
N SER A 108 -6.87 -15.30 23.26
CA SER A 108 -6.93 -14.11 24.11
C SER A 108 -5.73 -14.07 25.08
N LEU A 109 -5.45 -12.92 25.68
CA LEU A 109 -4.34 -12.80 26.61
C LEU A 109 -4.54 -13.68 27.85
N SER A 110 -5.76 -13.77 28.36
CA SER A 110 -6.13 -14.61 29.51
C SER A 110 -6.06 -16.11 29.21
N SER A 111 -6.11 -16.52 27.95
CA SER A 111 -5.97 -17.91 27.52
C SER A 111 -4.52 -18.37 27.35
N ILE A 112 -3.55 -17.45 27.44
CA ILE A 112 -2.13 -17.80 27.41
C ILE A 112 -1.70 -18.28 28.81
N PRO A 113 -1.09 -19.47 28.93
CA PRO A 113 -0.57 -19.97 30.20
C PRO A 113 0.40 -19.00 30.87
N PRO A 114 0.48 -18.99 32.21
CA PRO A 114 1.36 -18.09 32.94
C PRO A 114 2.83 -18.42 32.64
N GLY A 115 3.72 -17.43 32.70
CA GLY A 115 5.16 -17.58 32.45
C GLY A 115 5.87 -18.51 33.43
N SER A 116 5.25 -18.88 34.55
CA SER A 116 5.74 -19.91 35.48
C SER A 116 5.74 -21.31 34.86
N ASP A 117 4.85 -21.60 33.94
CA ASP A 117 4.86 -22.80 33.12
C ASP A 117 5.42 -22.48 31.73
N THR A 118 6.75 -22.43 31.65
CA THR A 118 7.46 -22.05 30.42
C THR A 118 7.10 -22.94 29.24
N ALA A 119 6.91 -24.24 29.46
CA ALA A 119 6.62 -25.18 28.38
C ALA A 119 5.23 -24.97 27.79
N ALA A 120 4.23 -24.80 28.63
CA ALA A 120 2.87 -24.49 28.19
C ALA A 120 2.77 -23.11 27.55
N PHE A 121 3.48 -22.09 28.10
CA PHE A 121 3.60 -20.77 27.51
C PHE A 121 4.18 -20.81 26.09
N ASP A 122 5.33 -21.47 25.91
CA ASP A 122 5.98 -21.59 24.62
C ASP A 122 5.13 -22.33 23.60
N ALA A 123 4.43 -23.37 24.00
CA ALA A 123 3.52 -24.11 23.13
C ALA A 123 2.36 -23.21 22.66
N ALA A 124 1.70 -22.49 23.58
CA ALA A 124 0.60 -21.59 23.30
C ALA A 124 1.06 -20.43 22.38
N MET A 125 2.15 -19.76 22.72
CA MET A 125 2.65 -18.64 21.90
C MET A 125 3.14 -19.09 20.53
N THR A 126 3.72 -20.28 20.40
CA THR A 126 4.12 -20.85 19.12
C THR A 126 2.90 -21.11 18.22
N SER A 127 1.83 -21.71 18.76
CA SER A 127 0.60 -21.97 18.00
C SER A 127 -0.08 -20.67 17.57
N THR A 128 -0.19 -19.70 18.49
CA THR A 128 -0.76 -18.37 18.22
C THR A 128 0.04 -17.60 17.15
N ALA A 129 1.38 -17.59 17.23
CA ALA A 129 2.21 -16.94 16.24
C ALA A 129 2.10 -17.60 14.86
N ARG A 130 2.06 -18.93 14.79
CA ARG A 130 1.84 -19.67 13.54
C ARG A 130 0.49 -19.33 12.93
N ALA A 131 -0.57 -19.29 13.75
CA ALA A 131 -1.91 -18.89 13.31
C ALA A 131 -1.91 -17.45 12.74
N GLY A 132 -1.25 -16.51 13.41
CA GLY A 132 -1.09 -15.13 12.93
C GLY A 132 -0.33 -15.04 11.60
N ARG A 133 0.72 -15.83 11.42
CA ARG A 133 1.50 -15.87 10.17
C ARG A 133 0.74 -16.51 9.01
N VAL A 134 -0.13 -17.48 9.28
CA VAL A 134 -1.07 -17.99 8.26
C VAL A 134 -1.96 -16.85 7.77
N LEU A 135 -2.49 -16.02 8.66
CA LEU A 135 -3.26 -14.83 8.25
C LEU A 135 -2.41 -13.86 7.43
N ALA A 136 -1.15 -13.60 7.81
CA ALA A 136 -0.24 -12.75 7.03
C ALA A 136 -0.09 -13.25 5.59
N TRP A 137 0.11 -14.56 5.40
CA TRP A 137 0.16 -15.18 4.08
C TRP A 137 -1.18 -15.08 3.33
N LEU A 138 -2.32 -15.27 3.99
CA LEU A 138 -3.64 -15.11 3.38
C LEU A 138 -3.88 -13.66 2.92
N ILE A 139 -3.55 -12.67 3.74
CA ILE A 139 -3.62 -11.25 3.39
C ILE A 139 -2.71 -10.95 2.18
N ALA A 140 -1.45 -11.43 2.22
CA ALA A 140 -0.51 -11.24 1.13
C ALA A 140 -1.03 -11.87 -0.18
N THR A 141 -1.59 -13.07 -0.10
CA THR A 141 -2.23 -13.76 -1.24
C THR A 141 -3.41 -12.96 -1.79
N GLY A 142 -4.26 -12.43 -0.92
CA GLY A 142 -5.37 -11.53 -1.30
C GLY A 142 -4.86 -10.28 -2.01
N CYS A 143 -3.79 -9.65 -1.48
CA CYS A 143 -3.16 -8.50 -2.11
C CYS A 143 -2.60 -8.82 -3.51
N VAL A 144 -1.96 -9.98 -3.68
CA VAL A 144 -1.48 -10.43 -5.00
C VAL A 144 -2.63 -10.63 -5.99
N LEU A 145 -3.73 -11.24 -5.55
CA LEU A 145 -4.91 -11.46 -6.40
C LEU A 145 -5.56 -10.14 -6.84
N ILE A 146 -5.73 -9.20 -5.91
CA ILE A 146 -6.29 -7.87 -6.21
C ILE A 146 -5.36 -7.10 -7.15
N PHE A 147 -4.05 -7.10 -6.88
CA PHE A 147 -3.04 -6.49 -7.76
C PHE A 147 -3.10 -7.08 -9.17
N ALA A 148 -3.16 -8.42 -9.30
CA ALA A 148 -3.28 -9.11 -10.57
C ALA A 148 -4.53 -8.69 -11.35
N GLY A 149 -5.69 -8.64 -10.68
CA GLY A 149 -6.95 -8.19 -11.26
C GLY A 149 -6.90 -6.75 -11.75
N LEU A 150 -6.39 -5.85 -10.92
CA LEU A 150 -6.23 -4.43 -11.27
C LEU A 150 -5.19 -4.24 -12.38
N MET A 151 -4.08 -4.98 -12.36
CA MET A 151 -3.07 -4.92 -13.41
C MET A 151 -3.63 -5.32 -14.78
N ARG A 152 -4.51 -6.34 -14.83
CA ARG A 152 -5.24 -6.71 -16.05
C ARG A 152 -6.14 -5.59 -16.60
N LEU A 153 -6.58 -4.67 -15.75
CA LEU A 153 -7.37 -3.50 -16.18
C LEU A 153 -6.46 -2.33 -16.59
N VAL A 154 -5.25 -2.26 -16.06
CA VAL A 154 -4.28 -1.20 -16.37
C VAL A 154 -3.52 -1.46 -17.65
N VAL A 155 -3.04 -2.68 -17.89
CA VAL A 155 -2.30 -3.07 -19.11
C VAL A 155 -3.16 -3.91 -20.04
N ARG A 156 -2.87 -3.85 -21.35
CA ARG A 156 -3.62 -4.56 -22.38
C ARG A 156 -3.19 -6.03 -22.48
N ASP A 157 -1.87 -6.25 -22.47
CA ASP A 157 -1.29 -7.59 -22.61
C ASP A 157 -1.31 -8.31 -21.25
N TRP A 158 -2.04 -9.46 -21.21
CA TRP A 158 -2.13 -10.29 -20.03
C TRP A 158 -0.78 -10.85 -19.57
N ARG A 159 0.17 -11.05 -20.49
CA ARG A 159 1.51 -11.56 -20.17
C ARG A 159 2.29 -10.54 -19.35
N ILE A 160 2.17 -9.26 -19.71
CA ILE A 160 2.77 -8.15 -18.95
C ILE A 160 2.12 -8.06 -17.57
N ALA A 161 0.79 -8.17 -17.49
CA ALA A 161 0.10 -8.21 -16.19
C ALA A 161 0.59 -9.38 -15.32
N GLN A 162 0.83 -10.55 -15.91
CA GLN A 162 1.31 -11.72 -15.20
C GLN A 162 2.75 -11.56 -14.71
N ILE A 163 3.66 -11.05 -15.56
CA ILE A 163 5.05 -10.76 -15.17
C ILE A 163 5.11 -9.72 -14.06
N ALA A 164 4.31 -8.64 -14.15
CA ALA A 164 4.21 -7.63 -13.11
C ALA A 164 3.66 -8.22 -11.79
N THR A 165 2.66 -9.10 -11.87
CA THR A 165 2.11 -9.80 -10.71
C THR A 165 3.15 -10.73 -10.07
N PHE A 166 3.92 -11.46 -10.87
CA PHE A 166 5.03 -12.27 -10.39
C PHE A 166 6.10 -11.43 -9.69
N ALA A 167 6.51 -10.32 -10.32
CA ALA A 167 7.48 -9.41 -9.73
C ALA A 167 6.98 -8.82 -8.39
N PHE A 168 5.71 -8.45 -8.32
CA PHE A 168 5.09 -7.96 -7.09
C PHE A 168 5.05 -9.05 -6.01
N ALA A 169 4.54 -10.24 -6.32
CA ALA A 169 4.39 -11.34 -5.38
C ALA A 169 5.72 -11.79 -4.75
N PHE A 170 6.80 -11.69 -5.52
CA PHE A 170 8.15 -12.09 -5.10
C PHE A 170 9.11 -10.91 -4.90
N SER A 171 8.64 -9.67 -4.85
CA SER A 171 9.46 -8.53 -4.42
C SER A 171 9.92 -8.73 -2.97
N GLY A 172 11.07 -8.14 -2.62
CA GLY A 172 11.63 -8.29 -1.28
C GLY A 172 10.71 -7.84 -0.16
N GLY A 173 10.00 -6.72 -0.38
CA GLY A 173 8.99 -6.22 0.54
C GLY A 173 7.83 -7.21 0.71
N MET A 174 7.25 -7.67 -0.40
CA MET A 174 6.09 -8.56 -0.38
C MET A 174 6.39 -9.91 0.29
N VAL A 175 7.52 -10.53 -0.05
CA VAL A 175 7.92 -11.83 0.49
C VAL A 175 8.15 -11.76 2.00
N LEU A 176 8.75 -10.68 2.51
CA LEU A 176 8.93 -10.51 3.95
C LEU A 176 7.58 -10.48 4.67
N HIS A 177 6.64 -9.68 4.16
CA HIS A 177 5.32 -9.52 4.75
C HIS A 177 4.40 -10.74 4.58
N SER A 178 4.66 -11.60 3.61
CA SER A 178 3.95 -12.88 3.49
C SER A 178 4.39 -13.93 4.52
N ARG A 179 5.53 -13.72 5.18
CA ARG A 179 6.12 -14.66 6.15
C ARG A 179 5.92 -14.24 7.61
N ILE A 180 5.81 -12.94 7.87
CA ILE A 180 5.62 -12.37 9.19
C ILE A 180 4.51 -11.33 9.17
N LEU A 181 3.75 -11.22 10.25
CA LEU A 181 2.65 -10.28 10.35
C LEU A 181 3.18 -8.86 10.58
N ARG A 182 2.89 -7.96 9.64
CA ARG A 182 3.30 -6.56 9.71
C ARG A 182 2.21 -5.65 9.15
N SER A 183 2.13 -4.42 9.65
CA SER A 183 1.12 -3.44 9.24
C SER A 183 1.42 -2.78 7.89
N GLU A 184 2.68 -2.76 7.45
CA GLU A 184 3.11 -2.08 6.23
C GLU A 184 2.44 -2.65 4.97
N LEU A 185 2.26 -3.98 4.88
CA LEU A 185 1.65 -4.62 3.73
C LEU A 185 0.24 -4.10 3.46
N VAL A 186 -0.60 -4.13 4.49
CA VAL A 186 -2.01 -3.70 4.37
C VAL A 186 -2.07 -2.23 4.00
N ALA A 187 -1.28 -1.39 4.70
CA ALA A 187 -1.24 0.05 4.44
C ALA A 187 -0.81 0.37 3.01
N ALA A 188 0.30 -0.21 2.53
CA ALA A 188 0.80 0.01 1.18
C ALA A 188 -0.17 -0.49 0.12
N CYS A 189 -0.68 -1.72 0.27
CA CYS A 189 -1.58 -2.32 -0.71
C CYS A 189 -2.88 -1.54 -0.85
N LEU A 190 -3.49 -1.06 0.24
CA LEU A 190 -4.72 -0.27 0.17
C LEU A 190 -4.51 1.01 -0.66
N VAL A 191 -3.41 1.73 -0.45
CA VAL A 191 -3.13 2.95 -1.22
C VAL A 191 -2.71 2.64 -2.67
N ILE A 192 -1.96 1.57 -2.92
CA ILE A 192 -1.63 1.13 -4.28
C ILE A 192 -2.90 0.70 -5.04
N PHE A 193 -3.84 0.03 -4.38
CA PHE A 193 -5.12 -0.32 -5.01
C PHE A 193 -5.94 0.93 -5.31
N ALA A 194 -5.96 1.93 -4.40
CA ALA A 194 -6.54 3.22 -4.68
C ALA A 194 -5.92 3.88 -5.93
N LEU A 195 -4.58 3.91 -6.03
CA LEU A 195 -3.88 4.40 -7.21
C LEU A 195 -4.31 3.66 -8.48
N MET A 196 -4.30 2.33 -8.47
CA MET A 196 -4.65 1.52 -9.65
C MET A 196 -6.12 1.69 -10.06
N ILE A 197 -7.04 1.79 -9.08
CA ILE A 197 -8.44 2.11 -9.33
C ILE A 197 -8.56 3.48 -10.00
N LEU A 198 -7.90 4.51 -9.48
CA LEU A 198 -7.92 5.84 -10.05
C LEU A 198 -7.32 5.88 -11.46
N ILE A 199 -6.27 5.12 -11.75
CA ILE A 199 -5.71 4.96 -13.10
C ILE A 199 -6.75 4.35 -14.05
N VAL A 200 -7.41 3.26 -13.66
CA VAL A 200 -8.45 2.60 -14.48
C VAL A 200 -9.62 3.54 -14.74
N VAL A 201 -10.04 4.26 -13.71
CA VAL A 201 -11.15 5.23 -13.77
C VAL A 201 -10.79 6.45 -14.61
N GLY A 202 -9.54 6.93 -14.51
CA GLY A 202 -9.02 8.04 -15.28
C GLY A 202 -8.96 7.78 -16.79
N ARG A 203 -8.74 6.53 -17.19
CA ARG A 203 -8.66 6.12 -18.61
C ARG A 203 -10.01 6.00 -19.29
N ARG A 204 -11.12 5.95 -18.55
CA ARG A 204 -12.47 5.69 -19.09
C ARG A 204 -13.47 6.68 -18.52
N ALA A 205 -14.18 7.38 -19.39
CA ALA A 205 -15.34 8.16 -18.99
C ALA A 205 -16.46 7.22 -18.52
N ARG A 206 -16.87 7.33 -17.25
CA ARG A 206 -17.94 6.49 -16.65
C ARG A 206 -18.80 7.33 -15.71
N VAL A 207 -20.09 7.06 -15.68
CA VAL A 207 -21.02 7.67 -14.73
C VAL A 207 -20.61 7.37 -13.27
N ALA A 208 -20.10 6.16 -13.01
CA ALA A 208 -19.71 5.73 -11.67
C ALA A 208 -18.31 6.23 -11.21
N ARG A 209 -17.64 7.13 -11.96
CA ARG A 209 -16.30 7.64 -11.60
C ARG A 209 -16.26 8.23 -10.17
N PRO A 210 -17.21 9.09 -9.75
CA PRO A 210 -17.21 9.62 -8.39
C PRO A 210 -17.31 8.55 -7.30
N LEU A 211 -18.06 7.47 -7.53
CA LEU A 211 -18.15 6.35 -6.59
C LEU A 211 -16.79 5.66 -6.40
N TRP A 212 -16.06 5.42 -7.49
CA TRP A 212 -14.72 4.82 -7.39
C TRP A 212 -13.70 5.75 -6.72
N MET A 213 -13.88 7.07 -6.86
CA MET A 213 -13.09 8.04 -6.10
C MET A 213 -13.40 7.99 -4.60
N ALA A 214 -14.67 7.77 -4.22
CA ALA A 214 -15.04 7.53 -2.82
C ALA A 214 -14.35 6.27 -2.26
N VAL A 215 -14.38 5.17 -3.03
CA VAL A 215 -13.69 3.92 -2.66
C VAL A 215 -12.19 4.17 -2.49
N ALA A 216 -11.55 4.86 -3.44
CA ALA A 216 -10.13 5.17 -3.36
C ALA A 216 -9.80 6.04 -2.13
N ALA A 217 -10.61 7.04 -1.80
CA ALA A 217 -10.43 7.86 -0.61
C ALA A 217 -10.58 7.05 0.68
N GLY A 218 -11.57 6.16 0.76
CA GLY A 218 -11.74 5.24 1.88
C GLY A 218 -10.53 4.32 2.06
N LEU A 219 -10.01 3.73 0.97
CA LEU A 219 -8.80 2.91 1.00
C LEU A 219 -7.57 3.69 1.48
N CYS A 220 -7.45 4.97 1.09
CA CYS A 220 -6.36 5.83 1.56
C CYS A 220 -6.45 6.08 3.07
N VAL A 221 -7.62 6.36 3.60
CA VAL A 221 -7.83 6.53 5.05
C VAL A 221 -7.51 5.25 5.79
N LEU A 222 -8.05 4.12 5.36
CA LEU A 222 -7.77 2.83 5.96
C LEU A 222 -6.27 2.47 5.92
N GLY A 223 -5.58 2.80 4.83
CA GLY A 223 -4.14 2.62 4.70
C GLY A 223 -3.36 3.51 5.66
N LEU A 224 -3.75 4.77 5.80
CA LEU A 224 -3.13 5.74 6.71
C LEU A 224 -3.28 5.31 8.18
N GLU A 225 -4.49 4.93 8.57
CA GLU A 225 -4.81 4.47 9.92
C GLU A 225 -4.15 3.12 10.25
N ASN A 226 -3.73 2.37 9.24
CA ASN A 226 -2.96 1.14 9.46
C ASN A 226 -1.44 1.39 9.61
N LYS A 227 -0.88 2.36 8.86
CA LYS A 227 0.54 2.74 8.98
C LYS A 227 0.77 4.16 8.45
N VAL A 228 1.33 4.99 9.28
CA VAL A 228 1.55 6.42 8.99
C VAL A 228 2.40 6.68 7.73
N GLN A 229 3.32 5.78 7.38
CA GLN A 229 4.14 5.91 6.16
C GLN A 229 3.31 5.95 4.87
N ALA A 230 2.07 5.46 4.90
CA ALA A 230 1.13 5.56 3.78
C ALA A 230 0.90 7.02 3.34
N ILE A 231 1.10 8.02 4.24
CA ILE A 231 0.95 9.44 3.91
C ILE A 231 1.82 9.88 2.73
N LEU A 232 3.03 9.34 2.62
CA LEU A 232 3.95 9.69 1.52
C LEU A 232 3.39 9.26 0.17
N LEU A 233 2.80 8.07 0.13
CA LEU A 233 2.17 7.54 -1.07
C LEU A 233 0.86 8.28 -1.37
N ILE A 234 0.05 8.58 -0.35
CA ILE A 234 -1.19 9.35 -0.47
C ILE A 234 -0.90 10.76 -1.00
N ALA A 235 0.12 11.43 -0.48
CA ALA A 235 0.54 12.74 -0.95
C ALA A 235 1.01 12.75 -2.42
N ALA A 236 1.57 11.65 -2.89
CA ALA A 236 2.00 11.48 -4.28
C ALA A 236 0.82 11.15 -5.23
N LEU A 237 -0.30 10.60 -4.75
CA LEU A 237 -1.41 10.13 -5.58
C LEU A 237 -1.88 11.14 -6.64
N PRO A 238 -2.12 12.43 -6.32
CA PRO A 238 -2.58 13.38 -7.33
C PRO A 238 -1.61 13.49 -8.52
N LEU A 239 -0.30 13.54 -8.24
CA LEU A 239 0.73 13.60 -9.27
C LEU A 239 0.82 12.29 -10.06
N LEU A 240 0.67 11.15 -9.39
CA LEU A 240 0.74 9.83 -10.00
C LEU A 240 -0.43 9.56 -10.94
N VAL A 241 -1.63 10.05 -10.62
CA VAL A 241 -2.86 9.79 -11.38
C VAL A 241 -3.02 10.74 -12.57
N MET A 242 -2.56 11.98 -12.46
CA MET A 242 -2.73 13.02 -13.48
C MET A 242 -2.34 12.59 -14.90
N PRO A 243 -1.17 11.95 -15.13
CA PRO A 243 -0.75 11.56 -16.46
C PRO A 243 -1.58 10.43 -17.09
N PHE A 244 -2.44 9.77 -16.32
CA PHE A 244 -3.29 8.69 -16.79
C PHE A 244 -4.64 9.17 -17.32
N GLY A 245 -5.00 10.44 -17.14
CA GLY A 245 -6.13 11.07 -17.81
C GLY A 245 -5.83 11.24 -19.30
N SER A 246 -6.59 10.57 -20.15
CA SER A 246 -6.44 10.67 -21.60
C SER A 246 -7.59 11.48 -22.21
N ALA A 247 -7.50 11.75 -23.52
CA ALA A 247 -8.62 12.38 -24.26
C ALA A 247 -9.95 11.60 -24.14
N GLY A 248 -9.90 10.29 -23.84
CA GLY A 248 -11.07 9.47 -23.54
C GLY A 248 -11.59 9.57 -22.10
N SER A 249 -10.97 10.38 -21.25
CA SER A 249 -11.40 10.60 -19.86
C SER A 249 -12.40 11.73 -19.67
N ALA A 250 -12.87 12.35 -20.77
CA ALA A 250 -13.88 13.41 -20.73
C ALA A 250 -15.15 12.99 -19.97
N SER A 251 -15.84 13.96 -19.41
CA SER A 251 -17.13 13.75 -18.76
C SER A 251 -18.13 13.08 -19.69
N VAL A 252 -18.88 12.13 -19.17
CA VAL A 252 -20.05 11.58 -19.90
C VAL A 252 -21.19 12.61 -19.91
N ALA A 253 -22.09 12.48 -20.87
CA ALA A 253 -23.23 13.41 -21.04
C ALA A 253 -24.09 13.57 -19.76
N PHE A 254 -24.16 12.50 -18.93
CA PHE A 254 -24.85 12.54 -17.63
C PHE A 254 -24.34 13.67 -16.72
N TRP A 255 -23.02 13.92 -16.71
CA TRP A 255 -22.37 14.94 -15.87
C TRP A 255 -22.30 16.32 -16.53
N SER A 256 -22.56 16.42 -17.83
CA SER A 256 -22.42 17.67 -18.60
C SER A 256 -23.59 18.62 -18.37
N ASN A 257 -23.67 19.21 -17.17
CA ASN A 257 -24.66 20.24 -16.79
C ASN A 257 -26.13 19.83 -16.95
N THR A 258 -26.44 18.55 -16.91
CA THR A 258 -27.79 18.03 -16.92
C THR A 258 -28.45 18.16 -15.54
N ARG A 259 -29.79 18.20 -15.50
CA ARG A 259 -30.54 18.16 -14.22
C ARG A 259 -30.16 16.93 -13.38
N SER A 260 -29.93 15.79 -14.02
CA SER A 260 -29.51 14.56 -13.38
C SER A 260 -28.11 14.68 -12.74
N GLY A 261 -27.17 15.35 -13.40
CA GLY A 261 -25.82 15.61 -12.83
C GLY A 261 -25.89 16.46 -11.56
N TRP A 262 -26.68 17.55 -11.59
CA TRP A 262 -26.88 18.41 -10.42
C TRP A 262 -27.62 17.71 -9.27
N LEU A 263 -28.62 16.88 -9.59
CA LEU A 263 -29.33 16.07 -8.60
C LEU A 263 -28.35 15.08 -7.92
N ALA A 264 -27.52 14.39 -8.71
CA ALA A 264 -26.51 13.47 -8.19
C ALA A 264 -25.46 14.21 -7.33
N THR A 265 -25.06 15.43 -7.71
CA THR A 265 -24.20 16.31 -6.90
C THR A 265 -24.86 16.65 -5.57
N GLY A 266 -26.15 17.00 -5.58
CA GLY A 266 -26.91 17.27 -4.35
C GLY A 266 -26.98 16.06 -3.42
N VAL A 267 -27.26 14.87 -3.97
CA VAL A 267 -27.28 13.61 -3.20
C VAL A 267 -25.90 13.30 -2.61
N ALA A 268 -24.83 13.45 -3.39
CA ALA A 268 -23.47 13.25 -2.92
C ALA A 268 -23.09 14.25 -1.81
N ALA A 269 -23.50 15.51 -1.94
CA ALA A 269 -23.28 16.55 -0.93
C ALA A 269 -23.99 16.20 0.39
N VAL A 270 -25.26 15.79 0.33
CA VAL A 270 -26.01 15.36 1.53
C VAL A 270 -25.33 14.15 2.17
N ALA A 271 -24.94 13.14 1.39
CA ALA A 271 -24.24 11.96 1.88
C ALA A 271 -22.90 12.33 2.55
N ALA A 272 -22.13 13.24 1.92
CA ALA A 272 -20.87 13.72 2.47
C ALA A 272 -21.05 14.47 3.80
N ILE A 273 -22.04 15.37 3.85
CA ILE A 273 -22.35 16.14 5.08
C ILE A 273 -22.80 15.19 6.18
N ALA A 274 -23.68 14.24 5.90
CA ALA A 274 -24.17 13.27 6.89
C ALA A 274 -23.03 12.39 7.40
N ALA A 275 -22.18 11.85 6.51
CA ALA A 275 -21.04 11.04 6.88
C ALA A 275 -19.99 11.85 7.69
N ALA A 276 -19.68 13.07 7.26
CA ALA A 276 -18.75 13.95 7.96
C ALA A 276 -19.29 14.39 9.33
N TRP A 277 -20.61 14.64 9.43
CA TRP A 277 -21.25 14.94 10.70
C TRP A 277 -21.16 13.77 11.67
N ALA A 278 -21.45 12.55 11.22
CA ALA A 278 -21.32 11.34 12.03
C ALA A 278 -19.85 11.10 12.46
N ALA A 279 -18.89 11.35 11.56
CA ALA A 279 -17.45 11.21 11.83
C ALA A 279 -16.86 12.44 12.56
N TRP A 280 -17.65 13.49 12.80
CA TRP A 280 -17.14 14.75 13.37
C TRP A 280 -16.39 14.59 14.69
N PRO A 281 -16.83 13.78 15.65
CA PRO A 281 -16.07 13.56 16.89
C PRO A 281 -14.65 13.05 16.64
N LEU A 282 -14.48 12.12 15.66
CA LEU A 282 -13.18 11.57 15.27
C LEU A 282 -12.32 12.65 14.60
N ILE A 283 -12.92 13.39 13.67
CA ILE A 283 -12.23 14.46 12.95
C ILE A 283 -11.80 15.58 13.92
N ALA A 284 -12.70 16.03 14.79
CA ALA A 284 -12.43 17.08 15.75
C ALA A 284 -11.35 16.69 16.76
N ALA A 285 -11.40 15.45 17.25
CA ALA A 285 -10.40 14.91 18.17
C ALA A 285 -8.98 14.97 17.57
N GLY A 286 -8.83 14.78 16.27
CA GLY A 286 -7.55 14.90 15.59
C GLY A 286 -6.98 16.31 15.53
N PHE A 287 -7.76 17.32 15.86
CA PHE A 287 -7.34 18.72 15.97
C PHE A 287 -7.31 19.20 17.42
N ASP A 288 -7.62 18.34 18.39
CA ASP A 288 -7.56 18.69 19.79
C ASP A 288 -6.12 18.65 20.29
N ARG A 289 -5.58 19.84 20.56
CA ARG A 289 -4.21 20.02 21.03
C ARG A 289 -3.93 19.26 22.33
N SER A 290 -4.88 19.21 23.25
CA SER A 290 -4.71 18.55 24.54
C SER A 290 -4.55 17.03 24.40
N LEU A 291 -5.27 16.44 23.45
CA LEU A 291 -5.17 15.01 23.13
C LEU A 291 -3.87 14.69 22.39
N LEU A 292 -3.43 15.57 21.49
CA LEU A 292 -2.15 15.44 20.78
C LEU A 292 -0.97 15.52 21.75
N ASP A 293 -1.00 16.44 22.70
CA ASP A 293 0.03 16.58 23.74
C ASP A 293 0.06 15.36 24.68
N ALA A 294 -1.11 14.84 25.07
CA ALA A 294 -1.24 13.65 25.90
C ALA A 294 -0.69 12.39 25.23
N ALA A 295 -0.77 12.30 23.91
CA ALA A 295 -0.23 11.20 23.12
C ALA A 295 1.29 11.32 22.87
N HIS A 296 1.98 12.27 23.52
CA HIS A 296 3.41 12.58 23.32
C HIS A 296 3.81 12.90 21.88
N PHE A 297 2.86 13.34 21.06
CA PHE A 297 3.16 13.94 19.78
C PHE A 297 3.69 15.36 20.04
N ARG A 298 4.95 15.60 19.73
CA ARG A 298 5.49 16.96 19.71
C ARG A 298 5.15 17.59 18.36
N PRO A 299 4.23 18.55 18.31
CA PRO A 299 3.83 19.11 17.02
C PRO A 299 4.85 20.14 16.57
N LEU A 300 5.77 19.74 15.71
CA LEU A 300 6.63 20.67 14.94
C LEU A 300 5.81 21.72 14.18
N LEU A 301 4.54 21.44 13.94
CA LEU A 301 3.63 22.25 13.15
C LEU A 301 2.52 22.93 13.96
N LEU A 302 2.37 22.63 15.24
CA LEU A 302 1.30 23.25 16.07
C LEU A 302 1.46 24.76 16.19
N GLU A 303 2.68 25.29 16.29
CA GLU A 303 2.93 26.73 16.30
C GLU A 303 2.57 27.40 14.97
N ARG A 304 2.60 26.63 13.86
CA ARG A 304 2.28 27.08 12.50
C ARG A 304 1.08 26.36 11.90
N PHE A 305 0.20 25.86 12.77
CA PHE A 305 -0.94 25.03 12.37
C PHE A 305 -1.83 25.68 11.30
N GLY A 306 -2.09 26.99 11.42
CA GLY A 306 -2.88 27.75 10.44
C GLY A 306 -2.22 27.78 9.04
N ILE A 307 -0.90 27.92 8.98
CA ILE A 307 -0.15 27.91 7.70
C ILE A 307 -0.21 26.51 7.07
N TYR A 308 -0.06 25.47 7.88
CA TYR A 308 -0.17 24.08 7.41
C TYR A 308 -1.56 23.77 6.84
N GLN A 309 -2.63 24.19 7.53
CA GLN A 309 -4.00 24.02 7.06
C GLN A 309 -4.25 24.77 5.75
N ALA A 310 -3.77 26.03 5.65
CA ALA A 310 -3.86 26.81 4.43
C ALA A 310 -3.11 26.13 3.27
N ALA A 311 -1.89 25.63 3.50
CA ALA A 311 -1.11 24.91 2.49
C ALA A 311 -1.81 23.63 2.02
N LEU A 312 -2.43 22.88 2.94
CA LEU A 312 -3.21 21.69 2.61
C LEU A 312 -4.44 22.03 1.75
N LEU A 313 -5.17 23.09 2.09
CA LEU A 313 -6.32 23.55 1.30
C LEU A 313 -5.90 23.99 -0.11
N VAL A 314 -4.78 24.72 -0.24
CA VAL A 314 -4.21 25.12 -1.53
C VAL A 314 -3.82 23.89 -2.35
N LEU A 315 -3.18 22.89 -1.72
CA LEU A 315 -2.82 21.64 -2.39
C LEU A 315 -4.05 20.90 -2.88
N ILE A 316 -5.07 20.74 -2.04
CA ILE A 316 -6.33 20.07 -2.41
C ILE A 316 -7.02 20.82 -3.55
N GLY A 317 -7.16 22.15 -3.44
CA GLY A 317 -7.75 22.98 -4.47
C GLY A 317 -6.99 22.90 -5.79
N GLY A 318 -5.66 22.97 -5.75
CA GLY A 318 -4.80 22.81 -6.93
C GLY A 318 -4.93 21.45 -7.59
N CYS A 319 -5.00 20.38 -6.80
CA CYS A 319 -5.23 19.02 -7.32
C CYS A 319 -6.62 18.89 -7.97
N MET A 320 -7.66 19.50 -7.39
CA MET A 320 -9.01 19.48 -7.97
C MET A 320 -9.11 20.26 -9.29
N ILE A 321 -8.46 21.43 -9.37
CA ILE A 321 -8.35 22.20 -10.61
C ILE A 321 -7.58 21.40 -11.67
N GLY A 322 -6.44 20.81 -11.29
CA GLY A 322 -5.65 19.94 -12.15
C GLY A 322 -6.45 18.75 -12.67
N TYR A 323 -7.19 18.07 -11.79
CA TYR A 323 -8.09 16.98 -12.14
C TYR A 323 -9.14 17.44 -13.18
N ALA A 324 -9.85 18.54 -12.91
CA ALA A 324 -10.86 19.06 -13.79
C ALA A 324 -10.31 19.45 -15.17
N ALA A 325 -9.13 20.10 -15.21
CA ALA A 325 -8.50 20.57 -16.44
C ALA A 325 -7.92 19.42 -17.27
N ILE A 326 -7.12 18.53 -16.65
CA ILE A 326 -6.38 17.47 -17.35
C ILE A 326 -7.34 16.37 -17.80
N TRP A 327 -8.29 16.00 -16.96
CA TRP A 327 -9.27 14.96 -17.25
C TRP A 327 -10.51 15.48 -17.99
N ARG A 328 -10.58 16.80 -18.24
CA ARG A 328 -11.68 17.43 -18.96
C ARG A 328 -13.07 17.08 -18.41
N VAL A 329 -13.18 17.02 -17.10
CA VAL A 329 -14.43 16.72 -16.42
C VAL A 329 -15.27 17.96 -16.20
N SER A 330 -16.60 17.81 -16.17
CA SER A 330 -17.53 18.91 -15.90
C SER A 330 -17.47 19.35 -14.43
N VAL A 331 -18.02 20.53 -14.15
CA VAL A 331 -18.13 21.06 -12.78
C VAL A 331 -18.95 20.12 -11.90
N THR A 332 -20.06 19.60 -12.40
CA THR A 332 -20.92 18.67 -11.66
C THR A 332 -20.18 17.38 -11.29
N GLU A 333 -19.43 16.79 -12.22
CA GLU A 333 -18.64 15.59 -11.96
C GLU A 333 -17.51 15.88 -10.96
N THR A 334 -16.87 17.04 -11.06
CA THR A 334 -15.82 17.45 -10.14
C THR A 334 -16.36 17.60 -8.73
N LEU A 335 -17.45 18.35 -8.54
CA LEU A 335 -18.08 18.54 -7.22
C LEU A 335 -18.59 17.21 -6.65
N THR A 336 -19.24 16.38 -7.48
CA THR A 336 -19.70 15.06 -7.03
C THR A 336 -18.54 14.19 -6.59
N SER A 337 -17.41 14.23 -7.31
CA SER A 337 -16.20 13.50 -6.93
C SER A 337 -15.62 13.98 -5.60
N MET A 338 -15.60 15.30 -5.34
CA MET A 338 -15.16 15.86 -4.06
C MET A 338 -16.05 15.39 -2.91
N PHE A 339 -17.35 15.50 -3.04
CA PHE A 339 -18.29 15.03 -2.02
C PHE A 339 -18.21 13.52 -1.82
N ALA A 340 -18.10 12.76 -2.90
CA ALA A 340 -17.95 11.32 -2.83
C ALA A 340 -16.66 10.90 -2.10
N MET A 341 -15.53 11.57 -2.37
CA MET A 341 -14.28 11.34 -1.65
C MET A 341 -14.41 11.67 -0.15
N ALA A 342 -15.03 12.80 0.19
CA ALA A 342 -15.27 13.18 1.58
C ALA A 342 -16.17 12.15 2.30
N ALA A 343 -17.23 11.69 1.64
CA ALA A 343 -18.10 10.63 2.17
C ALA A 343 -17.33 9.32 2.37
N GLY A 344 -16.54 8.89 1.37
CA GLY A 344 -15.75 7.65 1.43
C GLY A 344 -14.72 7.68 2.56
N ALA A 345 -14.02 8.79 2.74
CA ALA A 345 -13.08 8.99 3.83
C ALA A 345 -13.78 8.95 5.21
N SER A 346 -14.90 9.65 5.35
CA SER A 346 -15.67 9.68 6.61
C SER A 346 -16.24 8.30 6.97
N ILE A 347 -16.77 7.57 5.98
CA ILE A 347 -17.28 6.20 6.19
C ILE A 347 -16.15 5.26 6.63
N ALA A 348 -14.95 5.41 6.07
CA ALA A 348 -13.80 4.60 6.47
C ALA A 348 -13.41 4.87 7.94
N LEU A 349 -13.42 6.13 8.39
CA LEU A 349 -13.20 6.47 9.80
C LEU A 349 -14.27 5.86 10.71
N LEU A 350 -15.54 5.99 10.32
CA LEU A 350 -16.66 5.40 11.09
C LEU A 350 -16.56 3.88 11.18
N ALA A 351 -16.12 3.21 10.10
CA ALA A 351 -15.94 1.77 10.11
C ALA A 351 -14.86 1.32 11.12
N LEU A 352 -13.82 2.12 11.30
CA LEU A 352 -12.79 1.87 12.32
C LEU A 352 -13.31 2.16 13.73
N ASP A 353 -14.14 3.17 13.91
CA ASP A 353 -14.69 3.55 15.22
C ASP A 353 -15.68 2.51 15.78
N LEU A 354 -16.24 1.64 14.96
CA LEU A 354 -17.09 0.52 15.42
C LEU A 354 -16.36 -0.42 16.38
N GLU A 355 -15.06 -0.57 16.24
CA GLU A 355 -14.23 -1.45 17.07
C GLU A 355 -13.29 -0.68 18.00
N TYR A 356 -12.76 0.47 17.52
CA TYR A 356 -11.81 1.28 18.27
C TYR A 356 -12.50 2.51 18.85
N ASN A 357 -12.28 2.76 20.15
CA ASN A 357 -12.79 3.97 20.78
C ASN A 357 -12.13 5.22 20.15
N THR A 358 -12.89 6.30 20.02
CA THR A 358 -12.52 7.59 19.42
C THR A 358 -11.13 8.09 19.85
N SER A 359 -10.76 7.91 21.13
CA SER A 359 -9.44 8.31 21.66
C SER A 359 -8.26 7.58 21.00
N ASN A 360 -8.48 6.44 20.40
CA ASN A 360 -7.42 5.59 19.83
C ASN A 360 -7.14 5.91 18.36
N VAL A 361 -8.13 6.39 17.61
CA VAL A 361 -8.00 6.79 16.20
C VAL A 361 -7.19 8.08 16.04
N ILE A 362 -7.16 8.90 17.07
CA ILE A 362 -6.48 10.22 17.10
C ILE A 362 -4.98 10.10 16.85
N ALA A 363 -4.35 8.99 17.24
CA ALA A 363 -2.91 8.81 17.12
C ALA A 363 -2.37 8.95 15.68
N VAL A 364 -3.23 8.91 14.67
CA VAL A 364 -2.83 8.99 13.25
C VAL A 364 -3.27 10.28 12.57
N VAL A 365 -4.05 11.10 13.22
CA VAL A 365 -4.58 12.33 12.58
C VAL A 365 -3.52 13.37 12.29
N ASN A 366 -2.34 13.27 12.92
CA ASN A 366 -1.19 14.09 12.53
C ASN A 366 -0.02 13.23 11.98
N PRO A 367 -0.22 12.55 10.83
CA PRO A 367 0.78 11.63 10.28
C PRO A 367 2.06 12.34 9.84
N LEU A 368 2.00 13.61 9.47
CA LEU A 368 3.17 14.37 9.03
C LEU A 368 4.11 14.64 10.20
N GLU A 369 3.57 14.98 11.36
CA GLU A 369 4.36 15.15 12.59
C GLU A 369 5.05 13.85 12.98
N LYS A 370 4.31 12.73 12.95
CA LYS A 370 4.87 11.42 13.21
C LYS A 370 6.03 11.10 12.26
N MET A 371 5.89 11.44 10.97
CA MET A 371 6.98 11.27 9.99
C MET A 371 8.18 12.17 10.29
N LEU A 372 7.95 13.40 10.70
CA LEU A 372 9.01 14.34 11.05
C LEU A 372 9.71 13.96 12.36
N SER A 373 8.96 13.48 13.36
CA SER A 373 9.55 12.97 14.62
C SER A 373 10.51 11.80 14.40
N PHE A 374 10.25 10.99 13.40
CA PHE A 374 11.18 9.93 12.99
C PHE A 374 12.42 10.46 12.27
N ALA A 375 12.35 11.61 11.64
CA ALA A 375 13.51 12.29 11.09
C ALA A 375 14.43 12.85 12.18
N ASP A 376 13.85 13.37 13.28
CA ASP A 376 14.60 13.96 14.38
C ASP A 376 15.30 12.94 15.27
N ALA A 377 14.75 11.75 15.46
CA ALA A 377 15.27 10.75 16.39
C ALA A 377 16.68 10.24 16.04
N ASN A 378 17.17 10.46 14.81
CA ASN A 378 18.47 9.98 14.34
C ASN A 378 19.53 11.09 14.14
N THR A 379 19.24 12.32 14.49
CA THR A 379 20.21 13.43 14.35
C THR A 379 20.41 14.15 15.67
N THR A 380 21.55 13.90 16.30
CA THR A 380 22.06 14.67 17.45
C THR A 380 22.32 16.15 17.14
N THR A 381 22.12 16.58 15.91
CA THR A 381 22.36 17.92 15.41
C THR A 381 21.12 18.80 15.26
N VAL A 382 19.92 18.29 15.50
CA VAL A 382 18.66 19.02 15.25
C VAL A 382 18.03 19.61 16.54
N ALA A 383 18.82 19.86 17.55
CA ALA A 383 18.37 20.59 18.75
C ALA A 383 17.91 22.03 18.46
N ASN A 384 18.18 22.58 17.27
CA ASN A 384 17.96 23.99 16.92
C ASN A 384 16.97 24.23 15.76
N GLY A 385 16.05 23.30 15.48
CA GLY A 385 15.04 23.49 14.44
C GLY A 385 15.61 23.35 13.02
N LEU A 386 15.01 22.50 12.19
CA LEU A 386 15.34 22.40 10.76
C LEU A 386 14.90 23.70 10.07
N ASP A 387 15.85 24.49 9.63
CA ASP A 387 15.59 25.58 8.70
C ASP A 387 15.29 25.02 7.29
N LEU A 388 14.66 25.85 6.46
CA LEU A 388 14.30 25.45 5.09
C LEU A 388 15.50 24.94 4.27
N PRO A 389 16.69 25.59 4.30
CA PRO A 389 17.91 25.06 3.65
C PRO A 389 18.34 23.69 4.16
N GLY A 390 18.26 23.45 5.47
CA GLY A 390 18.61 22.15 6.05
C GLY A 390 17.69 21.02 5.58
N ILE A 391 16.38 21.29 5.47
CA ILE A 391 15.41 20.33 4.91
C ILE A 391 15.73 20.02 3.45
N LEU A 392 16.07 21.04 2.64
CA LEU A 392 16.41 20.85 1.23
C LEU A 392 17.69 20.04 1.04
N LEU A 393 18.74 20.35 1.79
CA LEU A 393 20.01 19.62 1.74
C LEU A 393 19.81 18.15 2.12
N LEU A 394 18.99 17.90 3.14
CA LEU A 394 18.63 16.58 3.56
C LEU A 394 17.89 15.77 2.50
N LEU A 395 16.93 16.43 1.83
CA LEU A 395 16.18 15.80 0.75
C LEU A 395 17.11 15.49 -0.44
N LEU A 396 18.03 16.39 -0.78
CA LEU A 396 19.01 16.19 -1.85
C LEU A 396 19.97 15.05 -1.54
N ASP A 397 20.46 14.94 -0.32
CA ASP A 397 21.30 13.82 0.13
C ASP A 397 20.53 12.50 0.09
N GLY A 398 19.28 12.52 0.54
CA GLY A 398 18.36 11.38 0.45
C GLY A 398 18.17 10.94 -1.01
N VAL A 399 17.89 11.87 -1.93
CA VAL A 399 17.73 11.58 -3.35
C VAL A 399 19.02 11.01 -3.95
N ALA A 400 20.19 11.60 -3.67
CA ALA A 400 21.46 11.11 -4.18
C ALA A 400 21.74 9.68 -3.70
N SER A 401 21.54 9.39 -2.41
CA SER A 401 21.70 8.06 -1.83
C SER A 401 20.74 7.04 -2.48
N VAL A 402 19.48 7.41 -2.70
CA VAL A 402 18.50 6.54 -3.32
C VAL A 402 18.82 6.28 -4.77
N VAL A 403 19.16 7.31 -5.54
CA VAL A 403 19.55 7.17 -6.96
C VAL A 403 20.74 6.23 -7.10
N ALA A 404 21.75 6.35 -6.23
CA ALA A 404 22.88 5.43 -6.23
C ALA A 404 22.44 3.97 -6.04
N ARG A 405 21.53 3.70 -5.10
CA ARG A 405 21.00 2.35 -4.83
C ARG A 405 20.12 1.80 -5.95
N TYR A 406 19.44 2.67 -6.68
CA TYR A 406 18.62 2.30 -7.86
C TYR A 406 19.46 2.06 -9.12
N THR A 407 20.70 2.53 -9.15
CA THR A 407 21.54 2.50 -10.35
C THR A 407 22.67 1.49 -10.25
N PHE A 408 23.30 1.35 -9.08
CA PHE A 408 24.50 0.55 -8.91
C PHE A 408 24.22 -0.78 -8.19
N VAL A 409 24.37 -1.89 -8.90
CA VAL A 409 24.23 -3.25 -8.33
C VAL A 409 25.30 -3.53 -7.27
N LEU A 410 26.51 -2.98 -7.43
CA LEU A 410 27.64 -3.15 -6.52
C LEU A 410 27.60 -2.21 -5.30
N HIS A 411 26.51 -1.49 -5.09
CA HIS A 411 26.34 -0.70 -3.88
C HIS A 411 26.30 -1.61 -2.64
N SER A 412 26.76 -1.13 -1.49
CA SER A 412 26.77 -1.88 -0.22
C SER A 412 25.38 -2.40 0.22
N SER A 413 24.32 -1.74 -0.23
CA SER A 413 22.93 -2.13 -0.03
C SER A 413 22.14 -1.79 -1.30
N PRO A 414 22.31 -2.56 -2.38
CA PRO A 414 21.62 -2.30 -3.63
C PRO A 414 20.12 -2.58 -3.44
N ARG A 415 19.30 -1.81 -4.13
CA ARG A 415 17.88 -2.10 -4.16
C ARG A 415 17.60 -3.17 -5.22
N PRO A 416 16.78 -4.21 -4.93
CA PRO A 416 16.45 -5.23 -5.93
C PRO A 416 15.84 -4.66 -7.22
N THR A 417 15.12 -3.54 -7.13
CA THR A 417 14.54 -2.83 -8.28
C THR A 417 15.55 -2.19 -9.22
N VAL A 418 16.85 -2.21 -8.93
CA VAL A 418 17.91 -1.73 -9.83
C VAL A 418 17.79 -2.32 -11.24
N PHE A 419 17.43 -3.58 -11.37
CA PHE A 419 17.25 -4.24 -12.66
C PHE A 419 16.05 -3.70 -13.44
N LEU A 420 14.96 -3.35 -12.75
CA LEU A 420 13.81 -2.69 -13.38
C LEU A 420 14.14 -1.25 -13.78
N THR A 421 14.98 -0.55 -13.01
CA THR A 421 15.46 0.78 -13.37
C THR A 421 16.29 0.74 -14.67
N TRP A 422 17.12 -0.29 -14.83
CA TRP A 422 17.87 -0.50 -16.08
C TRP A 422 16.97 -0.79 -17.28
N LEU A 423 15.80 -1.37 -17.07
CA LEU A 423 14.79 -1.52 -18.11
C LEU A 423 14.09 -0.18 -18.40
N MET A 424 13.69 0.53 -17.35
CA MET A 424 12.84 1.72 -17.46
C MET A 424 13.56 2.93 -18.05
N VAL A 425 14.78 3.23 -17.62
CA VAL A 425 15.48 4.45 -18.08
C VAL A 425 15.69 4.44 -19.59
N PRO A 426 16.28 3.39 -20.20
CA PRO A 426 16.37 3.29 -21.67
C PRO A 426 14.99 3.22 -22.31
N GLY A 427 14.04 2.50 -21.70
CA GLY A 427 12.68 2.34 -22.20
C GLY A 427 11.92 3.66 -22.29
N ILE A 428 12.02 4.54 -21.26
CA ILE A 428 11.43 5.88 -21.25
C ILE A 428 11.99 6.72 -22.41
N ILE A 429 13.33 6.71 -22.59
CA ILE A 429 13.99 7.44 -23.68
C ILE A 429 13.51 6.91 -25.04
N PHE A 430 13.42 5.59 -25.17
CA PHE A 430 12.98 4.95 -26.40
C PHE A 430 11.52 5.24 -26.72
N ALA A 431 10.61 5.12 -25.73
CA ALA A 431 9.20 5.47 -25.88
C ALA A 431 9.03 6.95 -26.26
N TRP A 432 9.78 7.84 -25.61
CA TRP A 432 9.76 9.27 -25.94
C TRP A 432 10.15 9.55 -27.40
N ARG A 433 11.24 8.93 -27.86
CA ARG A 433 11.72 9.07 -29.26
C ARG A 433 10.75 8.49 -30.29
N ARG A 434 9.95 7.50 -29.90
CA ARG A 434 8.94 6.85 -30.75
C ARG A 434 7.60 7.58 -30.77
N GLY A 435 7.45 8.64 -30.00
CA GLY A 435 6.20 9.39 -29.92
C GLY A 435 5.22 8.89 -28.86
N GLU A 436 5.54 7.79 -28.14
CA GLU A 436 4.75 7.25 -27.02
C GLU A 436 4.97 8.08 -25.75
N ARG A 437 4.81 9.41 -25.88
CA ARG A 437 5.13 10.37 -24.81
C ARG A 437 4.31 10.15 -23.55
N HIS A 438 3.04 9.76 -23.70
CA HIS A 438 2.18 9.52 -22.53
C HIS A 438 2.70 8.38 -21.65
N ALA A 439 3.05 7.25 -22.24
CA ALA A 439 3.61 6.13 -21.48
C ALA A 439 4.97 6.48 -20.85
N ALA A 440 5.82 7.23 -21.58
CA ALA A 440 7.09 7.72 -21.05
C ALA A 440 6.89 8.64 -19.84
N ILE A 441 5.94 9.58 -19.88
CA ILE A 441 5.60 10.47 -18.76
C ILE A 441 5.02 9.67 -17.60
N GLN A 442 4.10 8.75 -17.85
CA GLN A 442 3.51 7.89 -16.84
C GLN A 442 4.58 7.09 -16.08
N ALA A 443 5.48 6.42 -16.81
CA ALA A 443 6.57 5.66 -16.22
C ALA A 443 7.56 6.55 -15.46
N LEU A 444 7.91 7.72 -16.01
CA LEU A 444 8.81 8.68 -15.36
C LEU A 444 8.25 9.20 -14.04
N VAL A 445 6.97 9.59 -14.01
CA VAL A 445 6.31 10.11 -12.79
C VAL A 445 6.25 9.04 -11.71
N LEU A 446 5.92 7.81 -12.07
CA LEU A 446 5.92 6.67 -11.12
C LEU A 446 7.32 6.41 -10.55
N LEU A 447 8.35 6.44 -11.40
CA LEU A 447 9.74 6.25 -10.97
C LEU A 447 10.22 7.38 -10.05
N LEU A 448 9.97 8.64 -10.43
CA LEU A 448 10.36 9.80 -9.62
C LEU A 448 9.63 9.82 -8.27
N ALA A 449 8.36 9.43 -8.22
CA ALA A 449 7.63 9.30 -6.96
C ALA A 449 8.22 8.20 -6.07
N ALA A 450 8.58 7.04 -6.64
CA ALA A 450 9.24 5.99 -5.88
C ALA A 450 10.57 6.45 -5.29
N ILE A 451 11.39 7.16 -6.08
CA ILE A 451 12.65 7.75 -5.61
C ILE A 451 12.40 8.79 -4.50
N GLY A 452 11.41 9.67 -4.68
CA GLY A 452 11.08 10.70 -3.69
C GLY A 452 10.60 10.11 -2.36
N ILE A 453 9.72 9.10 -2.41
CA ILE A 453 9.22 8.41 -1.20
C ILE A 453 10.38 7.71 -0.47
N ASP A 454 11.24 7.02 -1.20
CA ASP A 454 12.39 6.35 -0.61
C ASP A 454 13.43 7.35 -0.07
N ALA A 455 13.64 8.50 -0.73
CA ALA A 455 14.54 9.54 -0.27
C ALA A 455 14.12 10.08 1.10
N LEU A 456 12.81 10.24 1.34
CA LEU A 456 12.28 10.60 2.64
C LEU A 456 12.43 9.48 3.69
N GLY A 457 12.53 8.22 3.24
CA GLY A 457 12.75 7.04 4.08
C GLY A 457 14.22 6.73 4.40
N VAL A 458 15.19 7.35 3.72
CA VAL A 458 16.63 7.04 3.83
C VAL A 458 17.16 7.15 5.27
N ARG A 459 16.67 8.10 6.05
CA ARG A 459 17.09 8.30 7.43
C ARG A 459 16.78 7.12 8.36
N ARG A 460 15.76 6.32 8.07
CA ARG A 460 15.47 5.08 8.79
C ARG A 460 16.29 3.87 8.33
N GLY A 461 17.23 4.10 7.40
CA GLY A 461 17.88 3.03 6.67
C GLY A 461 16.85 2.34 5.76
N LEU A 462 17.02 2.42 4.46
CA LEU A 462 16.14 1.77 3.48
C LEU A 462 16.11 0.25 3.72
N LYS A 463 15.27 -0.17 4.66
CA LYS A 463 15.08 -1.58 5.00
C LYS A 463 14.08 -2.19 4.03
N SER A 464 14.25 -3.46 3.73
CA SER A 464 13.41 -4.20 2.78
C SER A 464 11.91 -4.19 3.13
N GLU A 465 11.55 -4.07 4.40
CA GLU A 465 10.16 -3.97 4.83
C GLU A 465 9.42 -2.75 4.28
N TYR A 466 10.12 -1.64 4.03
CA TYR A 466 9.51 -0.40 3.50
C TYR A 466 9.42 -0.39 1.98
N PHE A 467 10.11 -1.29 1.28
CA PHE A 467 10.03 -1.36 -0.18
C PHE A 467 8.64 -1.70 -0.70
N ILE A 468 7.78 -2.26 0.15
CA ILE A 468 6.38 -2.55 -0.21
C ILE A 468 5.61 -1.27 -0.63
N PHE A 469 6.02 -0.07 -0.17
CA PHE A 469 5.40 1.20 -0.57
C PHE A 469 5.83 1.67 -1.96
N THR A 470 7.00 1.26 -2.45
CA THR A 470 7.60 1.81 -3.68
C THR A 470 7.86 0.77 -4.77
N ASP A 471 8.11 -0.51 -4.42
CA ASP A 471 8.22 -1.59 -5.41
C ASP A 471 7.02 -1.66 -6.38
N PRO A 472 5.75 -1.55 -5.93
CA PRO A 472 4.62 -1.58 -6.83
C PRO A 472 4.60 -0.43 -7.84
N LEU A 473 5.11 0.75 -7.47
CA LEU A 473 5.21 1.90 -8.39
C LEU A 473 6.20 1.62 -9.52
N ILE A 474 7.34 1.03 -9.18
CA ILE A 474 8.40 0.71 -10.14
C ILE A 474 7.95 -0.42 -11.07
N ILE A 475 7.29 -1.44 -10.51
CA ILE A 475 6.71 -2.55 -11.27
C ILE A 475 5.62 -2.04 -12.22
N LEU A 476 4.74 -1.16 -11.74
CA LEU A 476 3.69 -0.52 -12.54
C LEU A 476 4.30 0.33 -13.66
N ALA A 477 5.35 1.11 -13.38
CA ALA A 477 6.05 1.90 -14.38
C ALA A 477 6.63 1.03 -15.49
N ALA A 478 7.32 -0.06 -15.12
CA ALA A 478 7.88 -1.01 -16.07
C ALA A 478 6.78 -1.69 -16.91
N ALA A 479 5.66 -2.08 -16.28
CA ALA A 479 4.54 -2.71 -16.96
C ALA A 479 3.86 -1.79 -17.97
N VAL A 480 3.59 -0.52 -17.59
CA VAL A 480 2.98 0.48 -18.47
C VAL A 480 3.88 0.76 -19.68
N LEU A 481 5.18 0.85 -19.45
CA LEU A 481 6.16 1.08 -20.51
C LEU A 481 6.22 -0.11 -21.47
N LEU A 482 6.30 -1.34 -20.97
CA LEU A 482 6.31 -2.55 -21.79
C LEU A 482 5.01 -2.69 -22.61
N ASP A 483 3.86 -2.36 -22.01
CA ASP A 483 2.56 -2.42 -22.69
C ASP A 483 2.49 -1.44 -23.87
N SER A 484 3.08 -0.24 -23.73
CA SER A 484 3.14 0.75 -24.79
C SER A 484 4.08 0.36 -25.93
N LEU A 485 5.09 -0.44 -25.63
CA LEU A 485 6.10 -0.89 -26.59
C LEU A 485 5.75 -2.25 -27.23
N SER A 486 4.66 -2.89 -26.79
CA SER A 486 4.26 -4.25 -27.19
C SER A 486 3.94 -4.37 -28.69
N ASP A 487 3.45 -3.33 -29.33
CA ASP A 487 3.06 -3.32 -30.76
C ASP A 487 4.26 -3.18 -31.72
N LEU A 488 5.49 -3.08 -31.20
CA LEU A 488 6.69 -2.86 -32.02
C LEU A 488 7.29 -4.16 -32.53
N ARG A 489 7.73 -4.18 -33.79
CA ARG A 489 8.39 -5.31 -34.46
C ARG A 489 9.69 -5.80 -33.77
N PHE A 490 10.18 -5.12 -32.75
CA PHE A 490 11.32 -5.52 -31.91
C PHE A 490 10.97 -6.51 -30.78
N HIS A 491 9.83 -7.14 -30.85
CA HIS A 491 9.34 -8.14 -29.89
C HIS A 491 10.32 -9.27 -29.56
N THR A 492 11.20 -9.63 -30.48
CA THR A 492 12.07 -10.80 -30.32
C THR A 492 13.05 -10.68 -29.15
N TRP A 493 13.52 -9.46 -28.82
CA TRP A 493 14.50 -9.26 -27.76
C TRP A 493 13.96 -8.53 -26.53
N THR A 494 12.94 -7.70 -26.69
CA THR A 494 12.41 -6.87 -25.59
C THR A 494 11.80 -7.73 -24.49
N TYR A 495 11.00 -8.73 -24.84
CA TYR A 495 10.39 -9.64 -23.84
C TYR A 495 11.41 -10.54 -23.14
N PRO A 496 12.34 -11.24 -23.82
CA PRO A 496 13.37 -11.99 -23.14
C PRO A 496 14.21 -11.15 -22.18
N VAL A 497 14.66 -9.96 -22.61
CA VAL A 497 15.43 -9.05 -21.75
C VAL A 497 14.59 -8.58 -20.55
N ALA A 498 13.35 -8.17 -20.76
CA ALA A 498 12.46 -7.80 -19.67
C ALA A 498 12.26 -8.97 -18.69
N ASN A 499 11.99 -10.18 -19.18
CA ASN A 499 11.83 -11.36 -18.34
C ASN A 499 13.07 -11.65 -17.49
N VAL A 500 14.27 -11.53 -18.06
CA VAL A 500 15.54 -11.71 -17.34
C VAL A 500 15.67 -10.63 -16.24
N LEU A 501 15.40 -9.38 -16.55
CA LEU A 501 15.51 -8.29 -15.57
C LEU A 501 14.46 -8.42 -14.45
N PHE A 502 13.24 -8.84 -14.76
CA PHE A 502 12.23 -9.17 -13.75
C PHE A 502 12.64 -10.38 -12.90
N ALA A 503 13.21 -11.42 -13.51
CA ALA A 503 13.72 -12.58 -12.78
C ALA A 503 14.88 -12.20 -11.84
N LEU A 504 15.80 -11.36 -12.30
CA LEU A 504 16.91 -10.84 -11.48
C LEU A 504 16.37 -9.98 -10.32
N HIS A 505 15.38 -9.12 -10.56
CA HIS A 505 14.70 -8.38 -9.51
C HIS A 505 14.14 -9.30 -8.42
N VAL A 506 13.44 -10.35 -8.83
CA VAL A 506 12.88 -11.34 -7.89
C VAL A 506 13.99 -12.08 -7.16
N ALA A 507 15.01 -12.59 -7.86
CA ALA A 507 16.08 -13.38 -7.27
C ALA A 507 16.88 -12.58 -6.22
N VAL A 508 17.27 -11.36 -6.54
CA VAL A 508 18.00 -10.48 -5.60
C VAL A 508 17.09 -10.02 -4.47
N GLY A 509 15.81 -9.80 -4.74
CA GLY A 509 14.82 -9.49 -3.72
C GLY A 509 14.65 -10.54 -2.63
N GLN A 510 15.03 -11.81 -2.90
CA GLN A 510 14.98 -12.88 -1.89
C GLN A 510 16.15 -12.85 -0.90
N ALA A 511 17.25 -12.17 -1.19
CA ALA A 511 18.46 -12.24 -0.39
C ALA A 511 18.25 -11.84 1.08
N GLU A 512 17.64 -10.66 1.32
CA GLU A 512 17.35 -10.20 2.68
C GLU A 512 16.26 -11.02 3.40
N PRO A 513 15.12 -11.33 2.81
CA PRO A 513 14.11 -12.18 3.42
C PRO A 513 14.63 -13.58 3.78
N ILE A 514 15.52 -14.18 2.97
CA ILE A 514 16.14 -15.46 3.27
C ILE A 514 17.14 -15.31 4.43
N LYS A 515 18.03 -14.31 4.36
CA LYS A 515 18.96 -14.01 5.48
C LYS A 515 18.19 -13.80 6.77
N TYR A 516 17.08 -13.07 6.73
CA TYR A 516 16.23 -12.85 7.88
C TYR A 516 15.69 -14.18 8.45
N ALA A 517 15.25 -15.11 7.62
CA ALA A 517 14.73 -16.41 8.06
C ALA A 517 15.76 -17.27 8.79
N PHE A 518 17.04 -17.19 8.38
CA PHE A 518 18.13 -17.99 8.98
C PHE A 518 18.90 -17.30 10.12
N MET A 519 18.65 -16.01 10.36
CA MET A 519 19.30 -15.29 11.44
C MET A 519 18.85 -15.86 12.81
N ARG A 520 19.74 -16.23 13.70
CA ARG A 520 19.43 -16.68 15.05
C ARG A 520 19.47 -15.50 16.03
N ARG A 521 18.46 -15.42 16.90
CA ARG A 521 18.41 -14.48 18.03
C ARG A 521 17.92 -15.25 19.25
N GLY A 522 18.56 -15.03 20.41
CA GLY A 522 18.05 -15.55 21.68
C GLY A 522 16.78 -14.84 22.13
N PRO A 523 15.98 -15.48 23.00
CA PRO A 523 14.75 -14.89 23.52
C PRO A 523 14.99 -13.61 24.32
N GLU A 524 16.17 -13.45 24.93
CA GLU A 524 16.55 -12.26 25.71
C GLU A 524 16.59 -10.99 24.86
N SER A 525 16.77 -11.12 23.55
CA SER A 525 16.82 -9.99 22.62
C SER A 525 15.52 -9.17 22.55
N ILE A 526 14.41 -9.70 23.07
CA ILE A 526 13.13 -8.99 23.10
C ILE A 526 12.77 -8.41 24.46
N CYS A 527 13.57 -8.69 25.50
CA CYS A 527 13.26 -8.24 26.86
C CYS A 527 13.23 -6.71 26.99
N GLU A 528 14.09 -5.99 26.29
CA GLU A 528 14.06 -4.53 26.24
C GLU A 528 12.73 -4.00 25.66
N TRP A 529 12.20 -4.69 24.66
CA TRP A 529 10.94 -4.32 24.00
C TRP A 529 9.71 -4.73 24.80
N ASN A 530 9.82 -5.81 25.62
CA ASN A 530 8.68 -6.33 26.37
C ASN A 530 8.07 -5.29 27.30
N ARG A 531 8.90 -4.51 27.98
CA ARG A 531 8.46 -3.52 28.96
C ARG A 531 7.56 -2.43 28.34
N SER A 532 7.90 -1.99 27.13
CA SER A 532 7.20 -0.91 26.43
C SER A 532 6.07 -1.41 25.55
N TYR A 533 6.24 -2.58 24.90
CA TYR A 533 5.34 -3.03 23.84
C TYR A 533 4.42 -4.19 24.24
N LEU A 534 4.77 -4.93 25.31
CA LEU A 534 4.04 -6.12 25.76
C LEU A 534 3.82 -6.11 27.29
N PRO A 535 3.37 -5.00 27.90
CA PRO A 535 3.43 -4.82 29.35
C PRO A 535 2.57 -5.82 30.13
N LEU A 536 1.53 -6.39 29.54
CA LEU A 536 0.63 -7.35 30.18
C LEU A 536 1.01 -8.82 29.91
N LEU A 537 2.06 -9.09 29.14
CA LEU A 537 2.53 -10.44 28.82
C LEU A 537 3.88 -10.69 29.47
N PRO A 538 3.95 -11.31 30.66
CA PRO A 538 5.20 -11.62 31.31
C PRO A 538 5.93 -12.75 30.55
N LEU A 539 7.05 -12.43 29.92
CA LEU A 539 7.86 -13.40 29.21
C LEU A 539 8.69 -14.20 30.22
N PRO A 540 8.68 -15.56 30.19
CA PRO A 540 9.30 -16.41 31.19
C PRO A 540 10.80 -16.20 31.40
N TRP A 541 11.50 -15.77 30.32
CA TRP A 541 12.97 -15.56 30.32
C TRP A 541 13.41 -14.12 30.60
N CYS A 542 12.47 -13.16 30.68
CA CYS A 542 12.79 -11.77 30.94
C CYS A 542 12.76 -11.51 32.46
N LYS A 543 13.94 -11.30 33.05
CA LYS A 543 14.04 -10.91 34.45
C LYS A 543 13.84 -9.41 34.59
N PHE A 544 12.61 -8.98 34.84
CA PHE A 544 12.31 -7.60 35.20
C PHE A 544 12.11 -7.48 36.71
N PRO A 545 12.61 -6.43 37.36
CA PRO A 545 12.12 -6.11 38.69
C PRO A 545 10.62 -5.86 38.61
N PRO A 546 9.85 -6.27 39.62
CA PRO A 546 8.40 -6.05 39.65
C PRO A 546 8.14 -4.56 39.41
N VAL A 547 7.24 -4.27 38.48
CA VAL A 547 6.75 -2.89 38.30
C VAL A 547 6.08 -2.52 39.61
N GLN A 548 6.63 -1.57 40.34
CA GLN A 548 5.95 -1.02 41.51
C GLN A 548 4.63 -0.40 41.02
N PRO A 549 3.50 -0.75 41.64
CA PRO A 549 2.18 -0.28 41.25
C PRO A 549 2.04 1.24 41.31
#